data_e4a7e336effae2cd5994b24a770f12a7
#
_entry.id   e4a7e336effae2cd5994b24a770f12a7
#
_cell.length_a   1.000
_cell.length_b   1.000
_cell.length_c   1.000
_cell.angle_alpha   90.00
_cell.angle_beta   90.00
_cell.angle_gamma   90.00
#
_symmetry.space_group_name_H-M   'P 1'
#
loop_
_entity.id
_entity.type
_entity.pdbx_description
1 polymer ?
#
loop_
_entity_poly.entity_id
_entity_poly.type
_entity_poly.pdbx_seq_one_letter_code
_entity_poly.pdbx_strand_id
1 'polypeptide(L)'
;MLPNLKDKMMSLPLLLFAVAVGACICACSDDHRETIALSADPETFPTMRTIDVSTTISDSGYTRYHITTPLWLMFEEAAEPHWNFPDGLFIVQFNDSMAENGTFTADTATYLSKRKLWRFDRNVRMKNVD
;
A
#
# COMPACT_ATOMS: atom_id res chain seq x y z
N MET A 1 -47.10 -36.00 -37.87
CA MET A 1 -47.05 -35.82 -36.40
C MET A 1 -46.80 -34.35 -36.09
N LEU A 2 -47.79 -33.65 -35.60
CA LEU A 2 -47.64 -32.25 -35.20
C LEU A 2 -47.05 -32.24 -33.77
N PRO A 3 -45.93 -31.55 -33.51
CA PRO A 3 -45.40 -31.42 -32.14
C PRO A 3 -46.40 -30.63 -31.28
N ASN A 4 -46.66 -31.17 -30.10
CA ASN A 4 -47.65 -30.71 -29.18
C ASN A 4 -47.34 -29.25 -28.80
N LEU A 5 -48.28 -28.35 -28.96
CA LEU A 5 -48.10 -26.90 -28.75
C LEU A 5 -47.68 -26.57 -27.28
N LYS A 6 -47.96 -27.48 -26.36
CA LYS A 6 -47.57 -27.38 -24.93
C LYS A 6 -46.07 -27.57 -24.72
N ASP A 7 -45.38 -28.40 -25.48
CA ASP A 7 -43.94 -28.63 -25.36
C ASP A 7 -43.17 -27.43 -25.93
N LYS A 8 -43.72 -26.74 -26.91
CA LYS A 8 -43.13 -25.55 -27.51
C LYS A 8 -43.24 -24.32 -26.59
N MET A 9 -44.28 -24.27 -25.76
CA MET A 9 -44.51 -23.16 -24.83
C MET A 9 -43.67 -23.29 -23.55
N MET A 10 -43.26 -24.52 -23.19
CA MET A 10 -42.44 -24.76 -21.99
C MET A 10 -40.93 -24.63 -22.27
N SER A 11 -40.51 -24.77 -23.52
CA SER A 11 -39.10 -24.61 -23.94
C SER A 11 -38.68 -23.15 -24.16
N LEU A 12 -39.64 -22.25 -24.45
CA LEU A 12 -39.35 -20.84 -24.68
C LEU A 12 -38.78 -20.10 -23.48
N PRO A 13 -39.35 -20.22 -22.25
CA PRO A 13 -38.78 -19.58 -21.08
C PRO A 13 -37.43 -20.20 -20.65
N LEU A 14 -37.24 -21.51 -20.89
CA LEU A 14 -35.97 -22.17 -20.62
C LEU A 14 -34.86 -21.70 -21.57
N LEU A 15 -35.19 -21.44 -22.81
CA LEU A 15 -34.29 -20.94 -23.85
C LEU A 15 -33.90 -19.46 -23.57
N LEU A 16 -34.88 -18.66 -23.15
CA LEU A 16 -34.64 -17.28 -22.72
C LEU A 16 -33.74 -17.19 -21.46
N PHE A 17 -33.93 -18.11 -20.51
CA PHE A 17 -33.11 -18.21 -19.32
C PHE A 17 -31.68 -18.61 -19.65
N ALA A 18 -31.47 -19.57 -20.57
CA ALA A 18 -30.15 -20.01 -21.04
C ALA A 18 -29.40 -18.87 -21.75
N VAL A 19 -30.10 -18.06 -22.57
CA VAL A 19 -29.49 -16.88 -23.24
C VAL A 19 -29.14 -15.79 -22.25
N ALA A 20 -29.95 -15.54 -21.22
CA ALA A 20 -29.67 -14.56 -20.19
C ALA A 20 -28.45 -14.95 -19.35
N VAL A 21 -28.31 -16.22 -18.99
CA VAL A 21 -27.12 -16.74 -18.26
C VAL A 21 -25.87 -16.67 -19.12
N GLY A 22 -25.98 -16.98 -20.42
CA GLY A 22 -24.86 -16.90 -21.37
C GLY A 22 -24.34 -15.47 -21.57
N ALA A 23 -25.22 -14.47 -21.52
CA ALA A 23 -24.84 -13.06 -21.66
C ALA A 23 -24.06 -12.53 -20.44
N CYS A 24 -24.27 -13.08 -19.25
CA CYS A 24 -23.56 -12.67 -18.03
C CYS A 24 -22.09 -13.15 -17.99
N ILE A 25 -21.72 -14.16 -18.77
CA ILE A 25 -20.36 -14.73 -18.76
C ILE A 25 -19.41 -13.92 -19.68
N CYS A 26 -19.94 -13.13 -20.60
CA CYS A 26 -19.14 -12.29 -21.51
C CYS A 26 -18.83 -10.90 -20.95
N ALA A 27 -19.26 -10.56 -19.72
CA ALA A 27 -19.03 -9.25 -19.11
C ALA A 27 -17.64 -9.08 -18.46
N CYS A 28 -16.81 -10.14 -18.45
CA CYS A 28 -15.39 -10.00 -18.13
C CYS A 28 -14.61 -9.83 -19.45
N SER A 29 -14.75 -8.69 -20.11
CA SER A 29 -13.73 -8.24 -21.02
C SER A 29 -12.55 -7.79 -20.17
N ASP A 30 -11.47 -8.57 -20.19
CA ASP A 30 -10.15 -8.08 -19.81
C ASP A 30 -9.91 -6.82 -20.65
N ASP A 31 -10.09 -5.69 -19.99
CA ASP A 31 -9.54 -4.45 -20.46
C ASP A 31 -8.03 -4.69 -20.49
N HIS A 32 -7.49 -5.02 -21.65
CA HIS A 32 -6.07 -4.95 -21.91
C HIS A 32 -5.68 -3.47 -21.73
N ARG A 33 -5.63 -3.06 -20.46
CA ARG A 33 -4.74 -1.97 -20.11
C ARG A 33 -3.38 -2.48 -20.48
N GLU A 34 -2.85 -1.98 -21.61
CA GLU A 34 -1.44 -1.99 -21.81
C GLU A 34 -0.83 -1.42 -20.54
N THR A 35 -0.43 -2.31 -19.65
CA THR A 35 0.49 -1.97 -18.59
C THR A 35 1.71 -1.53 -19.37
N ILE A 36 1.83 -0.23 -19.61
CA ILE A 36 3.11 0.35 -19.93
C ILE A 36 3.94 -0.07 -18.74
N ALA A 37 4.67 -1.18 -18.90
CA ALA A 37 5.77 -1.51 -18.04
C ALA A 37 6.76 -0.37 -18.27
N LEU A 38 6.51 0.79 -17.59
CA LEU A 38 7.57 1.66 -17.28
C LEU A 38 8.54 0.77 -16.53
N SER A 39 9.62 0.39 -17.19
CA SER A 39 10.79 -0.19 -16.57
C SER A 39 11.41 0.92 -15.71
N ALA A 40 10.67 1.31 -14.67
CA ALA A 40 11.14 2.25 -13.69
C ALA A 40 12.23 1.52 -12.91
N ASP A 41 13.42 2.07 -12.91
CA ASP A 41 14.52 1.57 -12.11
C ASP A 41 14.11 1.57 -10.64
N PRO A 42 14.03 0.40 -9.97
CA PRO A 42 13.61 0.29 -8.56
C PRO A 42 14.47 1.11 -7.60
N GLU A 43 15.69 1.46 -8.00
CA GLU A 43 16.59 2.28 -7.19
C GLU A 43 16.24 3.77 -7.23
N THR A 44 15.55 4.21 -8.28
CA THR A 44 15.24 5.63 -8.50
C THR A 44 13.76 5.95 -8.38
N PHE A 45 12.89 4.94 -8.60
CA PHE A 45 11.45 5.11 -8.49
C PHE A 45 10.90 4.49 -7.22
N PRO A 46 10.30 5.30 -6.33
CA PRO A 46 9.70 4.76 -5.12
C PRO A 46 8.47 3.92 -5.46
N THR A 47 8.31 2.80 -4.77
CA THR A 47 7.11 1.94 -4.81
C THR A 47 5.89 2.67 -4.25
N MET A 48 6.12 3.59 -3.31
CA MET A 48 5.09 4.44 -2.72
C MET A 48 5.65 5.84 -2.42
N ARG A 49 4.84 6.86 -2.71
CA ARG A 49 5.11 8.25 -2.36
C ARG A 49 3.90 8.81 -1.61
N THR A 50 4.12 9.30 -0.39
CA THR A 50 3.06 9.88 0.44
C THR A 50 3.51 11.25 0.94
N ILE A 51 2.62 12.21 0.90
CA ILE A 51 2.85 13.58 1.37
C ILE A 51 2.03 13.87 2.62
N ASP A 52 2.52 14.78 3.46
CA ASP A 52 1.87 15.24 4.70
C ASP A 52 1.46 14.07 5.60
N VAL A 53 2.44 13.25 5.95
CA VAL A 53 2.22 12.02 6.72
C VAL A 53 2.24 12.29 8.21
N SER A 54 1.24 11.78 8.91
CA SER A 54 1.22 11.61 10.37
C SER A 54 0.69 10.20 10.66
N THR A 55 1.56 9.31 11.09
CA THR A 55 1.23 7.89 11.24
C THR A 55 1.89 7.25 12.45
N THR A 56 1.29 6.19 12.94
CA THR A 56 1.80 5.40 14.05
C THR A 56 2.25 4.03 13.55
N ILE A 57 3.46 3.64 13.93
CA ILE A 57 4.01 2.32 13.64
C ILE A 57 3.94 1.48 14.91
N SER A 58 3.29 0.33 14.77
CA SER A 58 3.14 -0.65 15.85
C SER A 58 3.85 -1.95 15.47
N ASP A 59 4.42 -2.59 16.46
CA ASP A 59 5.00 -3.93 16.34
C ASP A 59 4.46 -4.81 17.47
N SER A 60 3.95 -6.00 17.09
CA SER A 60 3.39 -6.98 18.04
C SER A 60 2.31 -6.42 18.98
N GLY A 61 1.49 -5.48 18.47
CA GLY A 61 0.40 -4.84 19.23
C GLY A 61 0.83 -3.65 20.10
N TYR A 62 2.11 -3.31 20.11
CA TYR A 62 2.63 -2.14 20.85
C TYR A 62 2.99 -1.03 19.88
N THR A 63 2.56 0.19 20.19
CA THR A 63 2.99 1.39 19.47
C THR A 63 4.49 1.62 19.73
N ARG A 64 5.28 1.67 18.67
CA ARG A 64 6.73 1.89 18.74
C ARG A 64 7.11 3.31 18.40
N TYR A 65 6.52 3.84 17.33
CA TYR A 65 6.86 5.17 16.82
C TYR A 65 5.61 5.90 16.33
N HIS A 66 5.59 7.19 16.53
CA HIS A 66 4.73 8.12 15.80
C HIS A 66 5.61 8.96 14.89
N ILE A 67 5.33 8.94 13.58
CA ILE A 67 6.12 9.60 12.55
C ILE A 67 5.32 10.74 11.95
N THR A 68 5.93 11.91 11.89
CA THR A 68 5.40 13.06 11.15
C THR A 68 6.45 13.52 10.14
N THR A 69 6.07 13.62 8.88
CA THR A 69 6.97 14.03 7.79
C THR A 69 6.20 14.67 6.65
N PRO A 70 6.76 15.69 5.97
CA PRO A 70 6.14 16.25 4.76
C PRO A 70 6.15 15.29 3.57
N LEU A 71 7.16 14.41 3.48
CA LEU A 71 7.32 13.49 2.35
C LEU A 71 7.91 12.16 2.80
N TRP A 72 7.25 11.06 2.45
CA TRP A 72 7.69 9.69 2.68
C TRP A 72 7.77 8.95 1.35
N LEU A 73 8.95 8.45 1.03
CA LEU A 73 9.22 7.64 -0.15
C LEU A 73 9.59 6.22 0.30
N MET A 74 8.93 5.21 -0.24
CA MET A 74 9.26 3.81 0.00
C MET A 74 9.88 3.20 -1.25
N PHE A 75 10.99 2.47 -1.09
CA PHE A 75 11.72 1.75 -2.14
C PHE A 75 11.79 0.28 -1.76
N GLU A 76 10.64 -0.40 -1.81
CA GLU A 76 10.53 -1.81 -1.38
C GLU A 76 11.15 -2.80 -2.38
N GLU A 77 11.25 -2.41 -3.64
CA GLU A 77 11.82 -3.23 -4.72
C GLU A 77 13.30 -2.91 -5.00
N ALA A 78 13.90 -1.96 -4.29
CA ALA A 78 15.33 -1.68 -4.37
C ALA A 78 16.16 -2.87 -3.87
N ALA A 79 17.41 -2.99 -4.31
CA ALA A 79 18.33 -4.03 -3.85
C ALA A 79 18.48 -4.06 -2.32
N GLU A 80 18.50 -2.88 -1.70
CA GLU A 80 18.32 -2.70 -0.26
C GLU A 80 17.02 -1.94 0.01
N PRO A 81 15.91 -2.61 0.37
CA PRO A 81 14.65 -1.97 0.66
C PRO A 81 14.77 -0.93 1.77
N HIS A 82 14.27 0.27 1.51
CA HIS A 82 14.38 1.38 2.43
C HIS A 82 13.24 2.38 2.31
N TRP A 83 13.08 3.17 3.34
CA TRP A 83 12.22 4.35 3.37
C TRP A 83 13.08 5.60 3.40
N ASN A 84 12.73 6.60 2.64
CA ASN A 84 13.46 7.87 2.58
C ASN A 84 12.53 9.03 2.96
N PHE A 85 13.05 9.94 3.78
CA PHE A 85 12.38 11.13 4.28
C PHE A 85 13.22 12.36 3.92
N PRO A 86 13.12 12.87 2.67
CA PRO A 86 14.03 13.90 2.18
C PRO A 86 13.75 15.30 2.73
N ASP A 87 12.52 15.58 3.18
CA ASP A 87 12.05 16.92 3.53
C ASP A 87 11.85 17.12 5.04
N GLY A 88 12.48 16.27 5.83
CA GLY A 88 12.39 16.34 7.29
C GLY A 88 11.62 15.19 7.91
N LEU A 89 11.95 14.91 9.16
CA LEU A 89 11.33 13.84 9.92
C LEU A 89 11.26 14.24 11.40
N PHE A 90 10.08 14.01 12.01
CA PHE A 90 9.88 14.04 13.44
C PHE A 90 9.35 12.68 13.89
N ILE A 91 10.03 12.07 14.85
CA ILE A 91 9.64 10.78 15.44
C ILE A 91 9.47 10.94 16.94
N VAL A 92 8.36 10.41 17.44
CA VAL A 92 8.16 10.13 18.87
C VAL A 92 8.33 8.63 19.08
N GLN A 93 9.22 8.23 19.95
CA GLN A 93 9.41 6.84 20.34
C GLN A 93 8.64 6.54 21.61
N PHE A 94 8.01 5.36 21.67
CA PHE A 94 7.28 4.88 22.83
C PHE A 94 7.99 3.66 23.45
N ASN A 95 7.89 3.55 24.76
CA ASN A 95 8.36 2.38 25.51
C ASN A 95 7.28 1.28 25.54
N ASP A 96 7.58 0.15 26.19
CA ASP A 96 6.65 -0.97 26.31
C ASP A 96 5.39 -0.64 27.15
N SER A 97 5.41 0.42 27.93
CA SER A 97 4.26 0.93 28.68
C SER A 97 3.44 1.94 27.86
N MET A 98 3.74 2.13 26.57
CA MET A 98 3.13 3.09 25.65
C MET A 98 3.29 4.56 26.12
N ALA A 99 4.28 4.83 26.95
CA ALA A 99 4.68 6.20 27.32
C ALA A 99 5.77 6.69 26.35
N GLU A 100 5.78 8.00 26.11
CA GLU A 100 6.82 8.63 25.29
C GLU A 100 8.19 8.42 25.96
N ASN A 101 9.13 7.88 25.21
CA ASN A 101 10.48 7.58 25.66
C ASN A 101 11.52 8.57 25.11
N GLY A 102 11.24 9.16 23.96
CA GLY A 102 12.11 10.14 23.33
C GLY A 102 11.60 10.67 22.02
N THR A 103 12.23 11.72 21.55
CA THR A 103 11.93 12.32 20.25
C THR A 103 13.19 12.45 19.40
N PHE A 104 13.02 12.29 18.08
CA PHE A 104 14.07 12.43 17.09
C PHE A 104 13.60 13.41 16.03
N THR A 105 14.47 14.34 15.65
CA THR A 105 14.22 15.27 14.55
C THR A 105 15.44 15.32 13.65
N ALA A 106 15.24 15.37 12.37
CA ALA A 106 16.32 15.55 11.38
C ALA A 106 15.78 16.21 10.11
N ASP A 107 16.66 16.84 9.34
CA ASP A 107 16.29 17.39 8.03
C ASP A 107 16.06 16.30 7.00
N THR A 108 16.79 15.19 7.11
CA THR A 108 16.59 14.00 6.27
C THR A 108 16.80 12.74 7.10
N ALA A 109 16.12 11.67 6.71
CA ALA A 109 16.30 10.36 7.32
C ALA A 109 16.09 9.24 6.31
N THR A 110 16.70 8.11 6.60
CA THR A 110 16.53 6.86 5.86
C THR A 110 16.34 5.71 6.84
N TYR A 111 15.35 4.86 6.60
CA TYR A 111 15.13 3.64 7.34
C TYR A 111 15.44 2.43 6.47
N LEU A 112 16.41 1.62 6.86
CA LEU A 112 16.81 0.38 6.19
C LEU A 112 15.99 -0.78 6.72
N SER A 113 14.97 -1.21 5.96
CA SER A 113 13.94 -2.14 6.41
C SER A 113 14.50 -3.51 6.82
N LYS A 114 15.42 -4.07 6.03
CA LYS A 114 16.05 -5.39 6.33
C LYS A 114 16.94 -5.36 7.58
N ARG A 115 17.59 -4.23 7.82
CA ARG A 115 18.51 -4.06 8.96
C ARG A 115 17.82 -3.51 10.20
N LYS A 116 16.59 -3.02 10.08
CA LYS A 116 15.86 -2.28 11.12
C LYS A 116 16.68 -1.13 11.68
N LEU A 117 17.38 -0.42 10.79
CA LEU A 117 18.33 0.63 11.13
C LEU A 117 17.86 1.99 10.61
N TRP A 118 17.83 2.97 11.50
CA TRP A 118 17.61 4.37 11.17
C TRP A 118 18.92 5.09 10.94
N ARG A 119 18.96 5.91 9.91
CA ARG A 119 20.02 6.88 9.64
C ARG A 119 19.39 8.26 9.57
N PHE A 120 19.93 9.18 10.35
CA PHE A 120 19.49 10.57 10.39
C PHE A 120 20.63 11.46 9.90
N ASP A 121 20.33 12.41 9.04
CA ASP A 121 21.31 13.30 8.44
C ASP A 121 20.83 14.75 8.54
N ARG A 122 21.73 15.65 8.89
CA ARG A 122 21.58 17.10 9.02
C ARG A 122 20.62 17.52 10.14
N ASN A 123 21.09 18.45 10.95
CA ASN A 123 20.35 19.04 12.09
C ASN A 123 19.67 18.00 12.99
N VAL A 124 20.36 16.90 13.23
CA VAL A 124 19.83 15.82 14.08
C VAL A 124 19.72 16.28 15.51
N ARG A 125 18.53 16.13 16.07
CA ARG A 125 18.26 16.41 17.49
C ARG A 125 17.58 15.20 18.11
N MET A 126 18.10 14.80 19.26
CA MET A 126 17.52 13.73 20.07
C MET A 126 17.19 14.31 21.44
N LYS A 127 16.01 14.03 21.93
CA LYS A 127 15.58 14.41 23.27
C LYS A 127 15.01 13.18 23.97
N ASN A 128 15.57 12.86 25.11
CA ASN A 128 15.05 11.81 25.99
C ASN A 128 13.98 12.40 26.91
N VAL A 129 12.97 11.63 27.22
CA VAL A 129 11.96 11.98 28.21
C VAL A 129 12.37 11.24 29.48
N ASP A 130 12.88 11.98 30.47
CA ASP A 130 13.18 11.48 31.81
C ASP A 130 11.90 11.26 32.62
#